data_299199023a21de768e7339e516b69ab5
#
_entry.id   299199023a21de768e7339e516b69ab5
#
_cell.length_a   1.000
_cell.length_b   1.000
_cell.length_c   1.000
_cell.angle_alpha   90.00
_cell.angle_beta   90.00
_cell.angle_gamma   90.00
#
_symmetry.space_group_name_H-M   'P 1'
#
loop_
_entity.id
_entity.type
_entity.pdbx_description
1 polymer ?
#
loop_
_entity_poly.entity_id
_entity_poly.type
_entity_poly.pdbx_seq_one_letter_code
_entity_poly.pdbx_strand_id
1 'polypeptide(L)'
;GNPVFIYLEAFCKDEYFPEFLPEHQNLEELEDHYRRGGLGDVKVKKFLNNVMQAELSPIRARRKEWEQRIPDVMEILKEGSRVAEAKAAETLNDVKASMRINYFDSDQSDMYQK
;
A
#
# COMPACT_ATOMS: atom_id res chain seq x y z
N GLY A 1 -16.66 -13.77 -12.04
CA GLY A 1 -16.72 -13.99 -10.63
C GLY A 1 -17.56 -12.94 -9.92
N ASN A 2 -18.06 -13.27 -8.75
CA ASN A 2 -18.82 -12.31 -7.93
C ASN A 2 -17.83 -11.33 -7.26
N PRO A 3 -17.96 -10.01 -7.48
CA PRO A 3 -17.05 -9.01 -6.89
C PRO A 3 -16.92 -9.10 -5.36
N VAL A 4 -17.98 -9.55 -4.67
CA VAL A 4 -17.97 -9.70 -3.21
C VAL A 4 -16.88 -10.68 -2.76
N PHE A 5 -16.73 -11.80 -3.45
CA PHE A 5 -15.71 -12.81 -3.12
C PHE A 5 -14.29 -12.34 -3.49
N ILE A 6 -14.13 -11.57 -4.57
CA ILE A 6 -12.83 -10.96 -4.92
C ILE A 6 -12.33 -10.06 -3.78
N TYR A 7 -13.21 -9.25 -3.18
CA TYR A 7 -12.85 -8.45 -2.02
C TYR A 7 -12.61 -9.29 -0.77
N LEU A 8 -13.39 -10.35 -0.55
CA LEU A 8 -13.15 -11.26 0.57
C LEU A 8 -11.82 -12.01 0.44
N GLU A 9 -11.46 -12.48 -0.76
CA GLU A 9 -10.15 -13.09 -1.02
C GLU A 9 -8.98 -12.14 -0.67
N ALA A 10 -9.16 -10.84 -0.91
CA ALA A 10 -8.11 -9.84 -0.64
C ALA A 10 -8.00 -9.42 0.84
N PHE A 11 -9.10 -9.39 1.58
CA PHE A 11 -9.15 -8.77 2.90
C PHE A 11 -9.61 -9.70 4.03
N CYS A 12 -10.28 -10.81 3.71
CA CYS A 12 -10.80 -11.71 4.73
C CYS A 12 -9.69 -12.55 5.36
N LYS A 13 -9.75 -12.70 6.67
CA LYS A 13 -8.91 -13.59 7.46
C LYS A 13 -9.82 -14.57 8.23
N ASP A 14 -9.33 -15.76 8.51
CA ASP A 14 -10.13 -16.78 9.22
C ASP A 14 -10.60 -16.31 10.60
N GLU A 15 -9.85 -15.42 11.23
CA GLU A 15 -10.20 -14.81 12.53
C GLU A 15 -11.51 -13.99 12.52
N TYR A 16 -12.00 -13.58 11.35
CA TYR A 16 -13.27 -12.85 11.23
C TYR A 16 -14.51 -13.73 11.24
N PHE A 17 -14.37 -15.01 10.96
CA PHE A 17 -15.52 -15.94 10.91
C PHE A 17 -16.18 -16.13 12.27
N PRO A 18 -15.45 -16.42 13.37
CA PRO A 18 -16.05 -16.56 14.69
C PRO A 18 -16.84 -15.32 15.12
N GLU A 19 -16.40 -14.13 14.74
CA GLU A 19 -17.01 -12.87 15.14
C GLU A 19 -18.20 -12.47 14.25
N PHE A 20 -18.03 -12.57 12.94
CA PHE A 20 -19.00 -12.00 11.99
C PHE A 20 -19.86 -13.02 11.25
N LEU A 21 -19.39 -14.26 11.14
CA LEU A 21 -20.08 -15.34 10.42
C LEU A 21 -19.75 -16.72 11.01
N PRO A 22 -20.13 -16.99 12.28
CA PRO A 22 -19.72 -18.19 13.01
C PRO A 22 -20.23 -19.52 12.43
N GLU A 23 -21.10 -19.48 11.43
CA GLU A 23 -21.63 -20.64 10.73
C GLU A 23 -20.62 -21.24 9.73
N HIS A 24 -19.54 -20.51 9.43
CA HIS A 24 -18.46 -20.92 8.53
C HIS A 24 -17.11 -20.76 9.24
N GLN A 25 -16.14 -21.57 8.86
CA GLN A 25 -14.82 -21.57 9.49
C GLN A 25 -13.79 -20.78 8.69
N ASN A 26 -13.96 -20.73 7.36
CA ASN A 26 -13.05 -20.09 6.46
C ASN A 26 -13.75 -19.66 5.15
N LEU A 27 -13.03 -18.95 4.30
CA LEU A 27 -13.57 -18.41 3.05
C LEU A 27 -13.94 -19.52 2.05
N GLU A 28 -13.18 -20.60 1.98
CA GLU A 28 -13.45 -21.73 1.08
C GLU A 28 -14.81 -22.36 1.39
N GLU A 29 -15.11 -22.59 2.67
CA GLU A 29 -16.40 -23.13 3.11
C GLU A 29 -17.56 -22.17 2.76
N LEU A 30 -17.36 -20.87 2.90
CA LEU A 30 -18.33 -19.85 2.52
C LEU A 30 -18.61 -19.85 1.02
N GLU A 31 -17.57 -19.92 0.21
CA GLU A 31 -17.66 -19.98 -1.25
C GLU A 31 -18.37 -21.25 -1.71
N ASP A 32 -18.05 -22.40 -1.14
CA ASP A 32 -18.68 -23.67 -1.45
C ASP A 32 -20.16 -23.67 -1.08
N HIS A 33 -20.51 -23.07 0.05
CA HIS A 33 -21.91 -22.89 0.44
C HIS A 33 -22.63 -21.99 -0.58
N TYR A 34 -22.01 -20.89 -0.98
CA TYR A 34 -22.58 -19.99 -1.99
C TYR A 34 -22.77 -20.67 -3.35
N ARG A 35 -21.81 -21.48 -3.81
CA ARG A 35 -21.91 -22.26 -5.06
C ARG A 35 -23.01 -23.31 -5.01
N ARG A 36 -23.21 -23.95 -3.87
CA ARG A 36 -24.31 -24.94 -3.67
C ARG A 36 -25.70 -24.31 -3.63
N GLY A 37 -25.77 -23.02 -3.38
CA GLY A 37 -27.03 -22.30 -3.18
C GLY A 37 -27.52 -22.31 -1.74
N GLY A 38 -28.58 -21.53 -1.48
CA GLY A 38 -29.18 -21.40 -0.13
C GLY A 38 -28.54 -20.30 0.73
N LEU A 39 -27.43 -19.69 0.28
CA LEU A 39 -26.80 -18.55 0.95
C LEU A 39 -27.21 -17.25 0.23
N GLY A 40 -27.93 -16.39 0.95
CA GLY A 40 -28.41 -15.13 0.38
C GLY A 40 -27.28 -14.09 0.22
N ASP A 41 -27.28 -13.37 -0.91
CA ASP A 41 -26.34 -12.29 -1.23
C ASP A 41 -26.22 -11.24 -0.12
N VAL A 42 -27.32 -10.90 0.51
CA VAL A 42 -27.36 -9.90 1.61
C VAL A 42 -26.46 -10.34 2.77
N LYS A 43 -26.46 -11.62 3.10
CA LYS A 43 -25.64 -12.17 4.20
C LYS A 43 -24.16 -12.07 3.89
N VAL A 44 -23.76 -12.44 2.67
CA VAL A 44 -22.38 -12.35 2.20
C VAL A 44 -21.90 -10.90 2.13
N LYS A 45 -22.74 -10.00 1.61
CA LYS A 45 -22.44 -8.56 1.55
C LYS A 45 -22.30 -7.94 2.95
N LYS A 46 -23.13 -8.36 3.90
CA LYS A 46 -23.02 -7.91 5.30
C LYS A 46 -21.71 -8.39 5.92
N PHE A 47 -21.33 -9.64 5.67
CA PHE A 47 -20.05 -10.18 6.12
C PHE A 47 -18.88 -9.39 5.52
N LEU A 48 -18.85 -9.17 4.22
CA LEU A 48 -17.84 -8.33 3.56
C LEU A 48 -17.79 -6.94 4.19
N ASN A 49 -18.93 -6.30 4.42
CA ASN A 49 -18.94 -4.98 5.06
C ASN A 49 -18.29 -5.00 6.45
N ASN A 50 -18.58 -6.02 7.26
CA ASN A 50 -17.98 -6.15 8.59
C ASN A 50 -16.45 -6.33 8.50
N VAL A 51 -15.97 -7.19 7.61
CA VAL A 51 -14.54 -7.37 7.33
C VAL A 51 -13.88 -6.06 6.89
N MET A 52 -14.47 -5.36 5.94
CA MET A 52 -13.97 -4.09 5.44
C MET A 52 -13.95 -3.01 6.53
N GLN A 53 -14.97 -2.95 7.40
CA GLN A 53 -14.99 -2.02 8.52
C GLN A 53 -13.88 -2.35 9.54
N ALA A 54 -13.66 -3.63 9.85
CA ALA A 54 -12.58 -4.04 10.74
C ALA A 54 -11.19 -3.65 10.21
N GLU A 55 -10.94 -3.87 8.91
CA GLU A 55 -9.65 -3.52 8.28
C GLU A 55 -9.46 -2.01 8.10
N LEU A 56 -10.49 -1.28 7.70
CA LEU A 56 -10.36 0.14 7.33
C LEU A 56 -10.56 1.10 8.50
N SER A 57 -11.26 0.71 9.58
CA SER A 57 -11.49 1.61 10.72
C SER A 57 -10.20 2.10 11.38
N PRO A 58 -9.18 1.26 11.64
CA PRO A 58 -7.91 1.71 12.18
C PRO A 58 -7.16 2.68 11.24
N ILE A 59 -7.26 2.45 9.94
CA ILE A 59 -6.64 3.30 8.91
C ILE A 59 -7.30 4.67 8.90
N ARG A 60 -8.65 4.70 8.91
CA ARG A 60 -9.42 5.96 8.97
C ARG A 60 -9.14 6.75 10.25
N ALA A 61 -9.00 6.05 11.39
CA ALA A 61 -8.67 6.68 12.66
C ALA A 61 -7.29 7.36 12.60
N ARG A 62 -6.27 6.65 12.11
CA ARG A 62 -4.91 7.22 11.91
C ARG A 62 -4.91 8.40 10.93
N ARG A 63 -5.65 8.27 9.81
CA ARG A 63 -5.78 9.36 8.85
C ARG A 63 -6.37 10.61 9.52
N LYS A 64 -7.43 10.45 10.30
CA LYS A 64 -8.09 11.56 11.01
C LYS A 64 -7.17 12.23 12.03
N GLU A 65 -6.29 11.48 12.68
CA GLU A 65 -5.24 12.00 13.55
C GLU A 65 -4.23 12.84 12.76
N TRP A 66 -3.73 12.31 11.64
CA TRP A 66 -2.76 13.03 10.79
C TRP A 66 -3.35 14.27 10.11
N GLU A 67 -4.64 14.29 9.81
CA GLU A 67 -5.35 15.48 9.29
C GLU A 67 -5.28 16.67 10.25
N GLN A 68 -5.09 16.42 11.54
CA GLN A 68 -4.88 17.49 12.54
C GLN A 68 -3.40 17.95 12.63
N ARG A 69 -2.49 17.25 11.95
CA ARG A 69 -1.05 17.44 12.01
C ARG A 69 -0.42 17.67 10.64
N ILE A 70 -1.08 18.43 9.79
CA ILE A 70 -0.61 18.72 8.43
C ILE A 70 0.82 19.29 8.38
N PRO A 71 1.23 20.22 9.29
CA PRO A 71 2.62 20.69 9.32
C PRO A 71 3.64 19.56 9.49
N ASP A 72 3.36 18.58 10.37
CA ASP A 72 4.24 17.43 10.58
C ASP A 72 4.31 16.53 9.34
N VAL A 73 3.16 16.32 8.65
CA VAL A 73 3.12 15.57 7.39
C VAL A 73 3.99 16.25 6.33
N MET A 74 3.93 17.57 6.23
CA MET A 74 4.75 18.35 5.28
C MET A 74 6.25 18.26 5.61
N GLU A 75 6.63 18.24 6.89
CA GLU A 75 8.03 18.05 7.27
C GLU A 75 8.55 16.65 6.93
N ILE A 76 7.74 15.61 7.16
CA ILE A 76 8.08 14.23 6.75
C ILE A 76 8.30 14.14 5.24
N LEU A 77 7.41 14.76 4.46
CA LEU A 77 7.52 14.77 2.98
C LEU A 77 8.79 15.51 2.53
N LYS A 78 9.09 16.64 3.14
CA LYS A 78 10.28 17.44 2.83
C LYS A 78 11.57 16.68 3.13
N GLU A 79 11.66 16.05 4.29
CA GLU A 79 12.82 15.24 4.66
C GLU A 79 12.95 14.00 3.75
N GLY A 80 11.86 13.29 3.47
CA GLY A 80 11.85 12.18 2.55
C GLY A 80 12.30 12.57 1.14
N SER A 81 11.87 13.73 0.66
CA SER A 81 12.30 14.28 -0.64
C SER A 81 13.79 14.59 -0.65
N ARG A 82 14.33 15.17 0.43
CA ARG A 82 15.77 15.44 0.56
C ARG A 82 16.62 14.17 0.51
N VAL A 83 16.18 13.11 1.20
CA VAL A 83 16.87 11.81 1.17
C VAL A 83 16.83 11.18 -0.22
N ALA A 84 15.67 11.22 -0.88
CA ALA A 84 15.50 10.70 -2.24
C ALA A 84 16.33 11.49 -3.26
N GLU A 85 16.38 12.81 -3.14
CA GLU A 85 17.21 13.68 -4.00
C GLU A 85 18.70 13.36 -3.87
N ALA A 86 19.19 13.20 -2.64
CA ALA A 86 20.58 12.83 -2.40
C ALA A 86 20.94 11.47 -3.05
N LYS A 87 20.07 10.48 -2.93
CA LYS A 87 20.27 9.17 -3.55
C LYS A 87 20.18 9.21 -5.07
N ALA A 88 19.26 9.99 -5.61
CA ALA A 88 19.15 10.19 -7.06
C ALA A 88 20.37 10.92 -7.63
N ALA A 89 20.90 11.93 -6.93
CA ALA A 89 22.10 12.65 -7.33
C ALA A 89 23.34 11.72 -7.37
N GLU A 90 23.52 10.88 -6.34
CA GLU A 90 24.58 9.86 -6.32
C GLU A 90 24.52 8.97 -7.57
N THR A 91 23.35 8.36 -7.81
CA THR A 91 23.13 7.48 -8.96
C THR A 91 23.35 8.20 -10.29
N LEU A 92 22.87 9.44 -10.42
CA LEU A 92 23.04 10.24 -11.63
C LEU A 92 24.51 10.58 -11.88
N ASN A 93 25.29 10.85 -10.84
CA ASN A 93 26.71 11.10 -10.95
C ASN A 93 27.46 9.86 -11.46
N ASP A 94 27.12 8.68 -10.94
CA ASP A 94 27.69 7.41 -11.41
C ASP A 94 27.36 7.15 -12.90
N VAL A 95 26.13 7.42 -13.31
CA VAL A 95 25.70 7.31 -14.70
C VAL A 95 26.47 8.29 -15.59
N LYS A 96 26.58 9.55 -15.20
CA LYS A 96 27.35 10.58 -15.96
C LYS A 96 28.80 10.20 -16.08
N ALA A 97 29.43 9.70 -15.01
CA ALA A 97 30.80 9.24 -15.03
C ALA A 97 31.00 8.05 -16.00
N SER A 98 30.11 7.06 -15.94
CA SER A 98 30.14 5.88 -16.83
C SER A 98 29.94 6.25 -18.30
N MET A 99 29.12 7.25 -18.59
CA MET A 99 28.87 7.78 -19.93
C MET A 99 29.96 8.79 -20.38
N ARG A 100 30.89 9.17 -19.50
CA ARG A 100 31.91 10.19 -19.73
C ARG A 100 31.33 11.56 -20.13
N ILE A 101 30.25 11.96 -19.51
CA ILE A 101 29.56 13.26 -19.73
C ILE A 101 29.61 14.18 -18.51
N ASN A 102 30.51 13.90 -17.57
CA ASN A 102 30.78 14.69 -16.36
C ASN A 102 31.86 15.78 -16.60
N TYR A 103 31.74 16.53 -17.67
CA TYR A 103 32.78 17.47 -18.16
C TYR A 103 33.12 18.62 -17.21
N PHE A 104 32.22 18.95 -16.28
CA PHE A 104 32.33 20.08 -15.36
C PHE A 104 32.65 19.67 -13.91
N ASP A 105 32.90 18.38 -13.68
CA ASP A 105 33.32 17.92 -12.36
C ASP A 105 34.78 18.36 -12.11
N SER A 106 35.07 18.87 -10.93
CA SER A 106 36.33 19.57 -10.57
C SER A 106 37.59 18.77 -10.82
N ASP A 107 37.54 17.45 -10.88
CA ASP A 107 38.68 16.59 -11.08
C ASP A 107 39.06 16.39 -12.55
N GLN A 108 38.28 16.87 -13.51
CA GLN A 108 38.51 16.74 -14.95
C GLN A 108 38.89 18.06 -15.65
N SER A 109 38.85 19.19 -14.94
CA SER A 109 39.24 20.50 -15.52
C SER A 109 40.68 20.51 -16.02
N ASP A 110 41.55 19.67 -15.47
CA ASP A 110 42.97 19.58 -15.86
C ASP A 110 43.17 18.87 -17.21
N MET A 111 42.19 18.11 -17.70
CA MET A 111 42.31 17.42 -19.01
C MET A 111 42.16 18.34 -20.22
N TYR A 112 41.66 19.55 -20.06
CA TYR A 112 41.39 20.52 -21.13
C TYR A 112 42.38 21.69 -21.14
N GLN A 113 43.40 21.69 -20.27
CA GLN A 113 44.46 22.71 -20.23
C GLN A 113 45.70 22.29 -20.99
N LYS A 114 45.52 21.80 -22.22
CA LYS A 114 46.64 21.60 -23.16
C LYS A 114 46.52 22.52 -24.36
#